data_fb33d9f9027caf221fe6d26fb520b982
#
_entry.id   fb33d9f9027caf221fe6d26fb520b982
#
_cell.length_a   1.000
_cell.length_b   1.000
_cell.length_c   1.000
_cell.angle_alpha   90.00
_cell.angle_beta   90.00
_cell.angle_gamma   90.00
#
_symmetry.space_group_name_H-M   'P 1'
#
loop_
_entity.id
_entity.type
_entity.pdbx_description
1 polymer ?
#
loop_
_entity_poly.entity_id
_entity_poly.type
_entity_poly.pdbx_seq_one_letter_code
_entity_poly.pdbx_strand_id
1 'polypeptide(L)'
;MTQQAPIGIFDSGVGGLTVAREVFKLLPCEDVVYFGDVGRYPYGGRSKEIIVKFTVQDITFLLEHKVKFIICACNTASSVALDDVKGNYGVEMIGVIEPGAQAAVEKTRNGRIGIIGTHATINSNAYARIIHSLDPQMKVFSLACPLFVPLAEEGYIDKEATYLIARDYLQTMHDVKIDTLVLGCTHYPLLKHVISKVMGDKVTLIDSGEETAKVALWRLSESGLLNPNAGAPPLGVGSDATGKPPQQAVGHPTHKGGDAAEHKFFVSDVPEKFSQVATRFLGETVEKITRV
;
A
#
# COMPACT_ATOMS: atom_id res chain seq x y z
N MET A 1 -17.93 9.42 13.85
CA MET A 1 -16.48 9.49 14.06
C MET A 1 -16.07 10.95 14.04
N THR A 2 -15.00 11.33 14.73
CA THR A 2 -14.51 12.72 14.77
C THR A 2 -13.38 12.91 13.79
N GLN A 3 -13.22 14.13 13.28
CA GLN A 3 -12.09 14.49 12.39
C GLN A 3 -10.72 14.28 13.06
N GLN A 4 -10.66 14.35 14.40
CA GLN A 4 -9.44 14.16 15.20
C GLN A 4 -9.12 12.69 15.50
N ALA A 5 -10.02 11.75 15.21
CA ALA A 5 -9.72 10.34 15.40
C ALA A 5 -8.62 9.88 14.42
N PRO A 6 -7.76 8.91 14.79
CA PRO A 6 -6.64 8.51 13.97
C PRO A 6 -7.07 7.72 12.72
N ILE A 7 -6.20 7.67 11.73
CA ILE A 7 -6.26 6.70 10.64
C ILE A 7 -5.65 5.38 11.11
N GLY A 8 -6.34 4.27 10.92
CA GLY A 8 -5.81 2.93 11.14
C GLY A 8 -5.11 2.41 9.90
N ILE A 9 -3.91 1.85 10.05
CA ILE A 9 -3.19 1.16 8.97
C ILE A 9 -2.79 -0.20 9.49
N PHE A 10 -3.11 -1.27 8.76
CA PHE A 10 -2.61 -2.60 9.12
C PHE A 10 -1.92 -3.29 7.96
N ASP A 11 -0.96 -4.14 8.30
CA ASP A 11 -0.22 -5.00 7.38
C ASP A 11 0.11 -6.34 8.04
N SER A 12 0.41 -7.34 7.23
CA SER A 12 0.87 -8.64 7.72
C SER A 12 2.23 -8.60 8.44
N GLY A 13 2.91 -7.46 8.42
CA GLY A 13 4.23 -7.31 9.04
C GLY A 13 4.77 -5.89 9.01
N VAL A 14 6.04 -5.76 8.60
CA VAL A 14 6.75 -4.47 8.54
C VAL A 14 6.53 -3.73 7.22
N GLY A 15 6.15 -4.46 6.16
CA GLY A 15 6.07 -3.91 4.81
C GLY A 15 5.12 -2.74 4.65
N GLY A 16 4.00 -2.74 5.36
CA GLY A 16 3.00 -1.67 5.34
C GLY A 16 3.50 -0.31 5.79
N LEU A 17 4.69 -0.23 6.41
CA LEU A 17 5.33 1.04 6.72
C LEU A 17 5.70 1.84 5.46
N THR A 18 5.86 1.21 4.30
CA THR A 18 6.01 1.93 3.03
C THR A 18 4.74 2.71 2.67
N VAL A 19 3.55 2.13 2.95
CA VAL A 19 2.26 2.81 2.78
C VAL A 19 2.09 3.90 3.84
N ALA A 20 2.39 3.60 5.11
CA ALA A 20 2.33 4.58 6.20
C ALA A 20 3.20 5.81 5.90
N ARG A 21 4.42 5.60 5.38
CA ARG A 21 5.32 6.68 4.94
C ARG A 21 4.66 7.62 3.93
N GLU A 22 3.98 7.09 2.93
CA GLU A 22 3.30 7.92 1.93
C GLU A 22 2.06 8.63 2.53
N VAL A 23 1.36 7.98 3.47
CA VAL A 23 0.29 8.62 4.26
C VAL A 23 0.85 9.79 5.10
N PHE A 24 1.97 9.61 5.82
CA PHE A 24 2.59 10.69 6.61
C PHE A 24 3.01 11.88 5.75
N LYS A 25 3.49 11.63 4.52
CA LYS A 25 3.86 12.69 3.58
C LYS A 25 2.65 13.49 3.08
N LEU A 26 1.56 12.82 2.73
CA LEU A 26 0.38 13.46 2.14
C LEU A 26 -0.62 13.96 3.17
N LEU A 27 -0.61 13.41 4.36
CA LEU A 27 -1.53 13.66 5.47
C LEU A 27 -0.77 13.96 6.77
N PRO A 28 0.14 14.95 6.79
CA PRO A 28 1.08 15.18 7.89
C PRO A 28 0.43 15.62 9.20
N CYS A 29 -0.85 15.97 9.20
CA CYS A 29 -1.61 16.34 10.40
C CYS A 29 -2.54 15.24 10.90
N GLU A 30 -2.52 14.07 10.27
CA GLU A 30 -3.35 12.93 10.68
C GLU A 30 -2.61 12.04 11.67
N ASP A 31 -3.21 11.81 12.82
CA ASP A 31 -2.75 10.77 13.74
C ASP A 31 -2.91 9.40 13.08
N VAL A 32 -1.96 8.51 13.31
CA VAL A 32 -1.99 7.17 12.74
C VAL A 32 -1.78 6.11 13.82
N VAL A 33 -2.62 5.08 13.78
CA VAL A 33 -2.42 3.82 14.49
C VAL A 33 -2.01 2.77 13.48
N TYR A 34 -0.75 2.36 13.51
CA TYR A 34 -0.21 1.27 12.68
C TYR A 34 -0.25 -0.04 13.46
N PHE A 35 -0.73 -1.10 12.82
CA PHE A 35 -0.68 -2.46 13.33
C PHE A 35 0.05 -3.39 12.35
N GLY A 36 1.18 -3.95 12.79
CA GLY A 36 1.95 -4.96 12.04
C GLY A 36 1.77 -6.35 12.64
N ASP A 37 1.15 -7.27 11.90
CA ASP A 37 0.89 -8.63 12.36
C ASP A 37 2.09 -9.56 12.17
N VAL A 38 3.23 -9.16 12.73
CA VAL A 38 4.53 -9.84 12.55
C VAL A 38 4.57 -11.26 13.10
N GLY A 39 3.75 -11.58 14.12
CA GLY A 39 3.69 -12.91 14.72
C GLY A 39 3.04 -13.97 13.82
N ARG A 40 2.27 -13.56 12.81
CA ARG A 40 1.58 -14.45 11.86
C ARG A 40 2.08 -14.32 10.42
N TYR A 41 3.06 -13.45 10.22
CA TYR A 41 3.75 -13.23 8.96
C TYR A 41 4.47 -14.51 8.45
N PRO A 42 4.56 -14.74 7.11
CA PRO A 42 3.93 -13.97 6.03
C PRO A 42 2.51 -14.49 5.67
N TYR A 43 1.64 -13.59 5.21
CA TYR A 43 0.30 -13.96 4.72
C TYR A 43 0.32 -14.59 3.32
N GLY A 44 1.33 -14.29 2.52
CA GLY A 44 1.41 -14.66 1.11
C GLY A 44 1.43 -16.16 0.79
N GLY A 45 1.66 -17.00 1.79
CA GLY A 45 1.64 -18.47 1.68
C GLY A 45 0.49 -19.13 2.45
N ARG A 46 -0.48 -18.37 2.97
CA ARG A 46 -1.62 -18.89 3.76
C ARG A 46 -2.84 -19.12 2.88
N SER A 47 -3.78 -19.95 3.38
CA SER A 47 -5.08 -20.15 2.74
C SER A 47 -5.96 -18.90 2.88
N LYS A 48 -6.99 -18.75 2.01
CA LYS A 48 -7.94 -17.64 2.05
C LYS A 48 -8.61 -17.53 3.43
N GLU A 49 -9.06 -18.64 4.00
CA GLU A 49 -9.76 -18.69 5.30
C GLU A 49 -8.89 -18.12 6.43
N ILE A 50 -7.61 -18.47 6.43
CA ILE A 50 -6.64 -17.98 7.42
C ILE A 50 -6.38 -16.49 7.22
N ILE A 51 -6.21 -16.02 5.98
CA ILE A 51 -5.99 -14.60 5.68
C ILE A 51 -7.23 -13.78 6.09
N VAL A 52 -8.44 -14.24 5.80
CA VAL A 52 -9.70 -13.59 6.23
C VAL A 52 -9.77 -13.51 7.75
N LYS A 53 -9.49 -14.61 8.46
CA LYS A 53 -9.47 -14.65 9.93
C LYS A 53 -8.51 -13.60 10.51
N PHE A 54 -7.29 -13.52 9.98
CA PHE A 54 -6.29 -12.57 10.46
C PHE A 54 -6.71 -11.13 10.14
N THR A 55 -7.18 -10.87 8.92
CA THR A 55 -7.68 -9.55 8.52
C THR A 55 -8.82 -9.04 9.43
N VAL A 56 -9.75 -9.92 9.82
CA VAL A 56 -10.81 -9.58 10.78
C VAL A 56 -10.23 -9.17 12.13
N GLN A 57 -9.23 -9.89 12.63
CA GLN A 57 -8.59 -9.57 13.90
C GLN A 57 -7.81 -8.26 13.85
N ASP A 58 -7.08 -7.99 12.75
CA ASP A 58 -6.35 -6.75 12.53
C ASP A 58 -7.30 -5.54 12.48
N ILE A 59 -8.44 -5.67 11.77
CA ILE A 59 -9.49 -4.66 11.73
C ILE A 59 -10.08 -4.43 13.12
N THR A 60 -10.40 -5.51 13.85
CA THR A 60 -10.98 -5.42 15.21
C THR A 60 -10.05 -4.65 16.15
N PHE A 61 -8.75 -4.97 16.10
CA PHE A 61 -7.74 -4.25 16.87
C PHE A 61 -7.74 -2.73 16.58
N LEU A 62 -7.78 -2.35 15.31
CA LEU A 62 -7.83 -0.93 14.94
C LEU A 62 -9.12 -0.25 15.40
N LEU A 63 -10.26 -0.94 15.35
CA LEU A 63 -11.54 -0.40 15.82
C LEU A 63 -11.55 -0.15 17.33
N GLU A 64 -10.86 -0.97 18.14
CA GLU A 64 -10.67 -0.72 19.57
C GLU A 64 -9.91 0.59 19.84
N HIS A 65 -9.07 1.02 18.88
CA HIS A 65 -8.37 2.31 18.90
C HIS A 65 -9.19 3.48 18.33
N LYS A 66 -10.49 3.25 18.03
CA LYS A 66 -11.46 4.28 17.58
C LYS A 66 -11.01 5.02 16.32
N VAL A 67 -10.39 4.34 15.39
CA VAL A 67 -9.94 4.91 14.12
C VAL A 67 -11.14 5.38 13.28
N LYS A 68 -10.97 6.48 12.53
CA LYS A 68 -12.00 7.05 11.65
C LYS A 68 -12.01 6.47 10.24
N PHE A 69 -10.90 5.88 9.83
CA PHE A 69 -10.66 5.35 8.50
C PHE A 69 -9.63 4.22 8.58
N ILE A 70 -9.72 3.20 7.75
CA ILE A 70 -8.79 2.07 7.77
C ILE A 70 -8.15 1.88 6.39
N ILE A 71 -6.83 1.72 6.37
CA ILE A 71 -6.04 1.35 5.19
C ILE A 71 -5.51 -0.07 5.40
N CYS A 72 -5.93 -1.00 4.56
CA CYS A 72 -5.31 -2.31 4.44
C CYS A 72 -4.06 -2.19 3.55
N ALA A 73 -2.89 -2.02 4.16
CA ALA A 73 -1.64 -1.84 3.45
C ALA A 73 -1.15 -3.13 2.78
N CYS A 74 -1.46 -4.30 3.36
CA CYS A 74 -1.05 -5.60 2.86
C CYS A 74 -1.73 -5.94 1.52
N ASN A 75 -0.97 -6.07 0.44
CA ASN A 75 -1.52 -6.47 -0.87
C ASN A 75 -2.20 -7.85 -0.80
N THR A 76 -1.65 -8.78 -0.01
CA THR A 76 -2.24 -10.12 0.17
C THR A 76 -3.60 -10.02 0.86
N ALA A 77 -3.70 -9.32 2.00
CA ALA A 77 -4.97 -9.15 2.70
C ALA A 77 -5.99 -8.36 1.85
N SER A 78 -5.54 -7.27 1.18
CA SER A 78 -6.39 -6.48 0.28
C SER A 78 -6.95 -7.29 -0.88
N SER A 79 -6.15 -8.20 -1.47
CA SER A 79 -6.56 -8.97 -2.65
C SER A 79 -7.41 -10.20 -2.34
N VAL A 80 -7.27 -10.76 -1.13
CA VAL A 80 -7.85 -12.07 -0.76
C VAL A 80 -9.01 -11.92 0.22
N ALA A 81 -8.96 -10.96 1.14
CA ALA A 81 -9.85 -10.91 2.30
C ALA A 81 -10.68 -9.63 2.41
N LEU A 82 -10.13 -8.46 2.06
CA LEU A 82 -10.74 -7.18 2.41
C LEU A 82 -12.17 -7.02 1.87
N ASP A 83 -12.43 -7.40 0.62
CA ASP A 83 -13.75 -7.26 0.00
C ASP A 83 -14.82 -8.13 0.69
N ASP A 84 -14.42 -9.27 1.26
CA ASP A 84 -15.33 -10.16 1.96
C ASP A 84 -15.75 -9.60 3.35
N VAL A 85 -14.96 -8.68 3.92
CA VAL A 85 -15.14 -8.27 5.32
C VAL A 85 -15.45 -6.79 5.51
N LYS A 86 -14.99 -5.88 4.64
CA LYS A 86 -15.09 -4.43 4.83
C LYS A 86 -16.52 -3.90 5.02
N GLY A 87 -17.51 -4.54 4.44
CA GLY A 87 -18.92 -4.16 4.56
C GLY A 87 -19.55 -4.44 5.93
N ASN A 88 -18.87 -5.18 6.81
CA ASN A 88 -19.40 -5.58 8.12
C ASN A 88 -19.17 -4.53 9.22
N TYR A 89 -18.47 -3.42 8.91
CA TYR A 89 -18.06 -2.43 9.89
C TYR A 89 -18.53 -1.03 9.51
N GLY A 90 -18.79 -0.20 10.50
CA GLY A 90 -19.24 1.18 10.30
C GLY A 90 -18.10 2.18 10.03
N VAL A 91 -16.94 1.72 9.62
CA VAL A 91 -15.76 2.53 9.28
C VAL A 91 -15.41 2.31 7.82
N GLU A 92 -15.13 3.40 7.10
CA GLU A 92 -14.68 3.30 5.71
C GLU A 92 -13.30 2.66 5.65
N MET A 93 -13.12 1.73 4.71
CA MET A 93 -11.89 0.98 4.52
C MET A 93 -11.48 0.94 3.07
N ILE A 94 -10.21 1.19 2.81
CA ILE A 94 -9.61 1.01 1.49
C ILE A 94 -8.45 0.00 1.56
N GLY A 95 -8.24 -0.68 0.44
CA GLY A 95 -7.05 -1.52 0.22
C GLY A 95 -6.16 -0.92 -0.85
N VAL A 96 -5.00 -1.53 -1.06
CA VAL A 96 -3.98 -1.05 -2.01
C VAL A 96 -4.21 -1.54 -3.45
N ILE A 97 -5.16 -2.46 -3.68
CA ILE A 97 -5.35 -3.08 -5.00
C ILE A 97 -6.05 -2.13 -5.97
N GLU A 98 -7.19 -1.56 -5.58
CA GLU A 98 -7.97 -0.68 -6.44
C GLU A 98 -7.19 0.59 -6.84
N PRO A 99 -6.56 1.35 -5.91
CA PRO A 99 -5.74 2.50 -6.27
C PRO A 99 -4.60 2.16 -7.24
N GLY A 100 -3.88 1.06 -6.98
CA GLY A 100 -2.79 0.62 -7.84
C GLY A 100 -3.26 0.17 -9.24
N ALA A 101 -4.41 -0.50 -9.33
CA ALA A 101 -5.02 -0.92 -10.61
C ALA A 101 -5.48 0.28 -11.42
N GLN A 102 -6.15 1.25 -10.79
CA GLN A 102 -6.61 2.47 -11.44
C GLN A 102 -5.43 3.28 -11.99
N ALA A 103 -4.41 3.52 -11.18
CA ALA A 103 -3.20 4.21 -11.62
C ALA A 103 -2.50 3.50 -12.79
N ALA A 104 -2.49 2.17 -12.80
CA ALA A 104 -1.90 1.40 -13.90
C ALA A 104 -2.65 1.60 -15.22
N VAL A 105 -3.98 1.61 -15.19
CA VAL A 105 -4.82 1.88 -16.38
C VAL A 105 -4.61 3.31 -16.89
N GLU A 106 -4.49 4.28 -15.99
CA GLU A 106 -4.28 5.69 -16.34
C GLU A 106 -2.89 5.96 -16.92
N LYS A 107 -1.85 5.23 -16.47
CA LYS A 107 -0.46 5.48 -16.86
C LYS A 107 0.00 4.69 -18.07
N THR A 108 -0.63 3.55 -18.37
CA THR A 108 -0.24 2.76 -19.55
C THR A 108 -0.55 3.51 -20.84
N ARG A 109 0.33 3.34 -21.83
CA ARG A 109 0.21 3.93 -23.17
C ARG A 109 -0.05 2.88 -24.24
N ASN A 110 0.37 1.64 -23.97
CA ASN A 110 0.23 0.53 -24.93
C ASN A 110 -0.78 -0.53 -24.50
N GLY A 111 -1.45 -0.33 -23.33
CA GLY A 111 -2.44 -1.24 -22.76
C GLY A 111 -1.85 -2.58 -22.26
N ARG A 112 -0.54 -2.65 -22.00
CA ARG A 112 0.13 -3.86 -21.54
C ARG A 112 0.72 -3.62 -20.14
N ILE A 113 0.03 -4.14 -19.14
CA ILE A 113 0.31 -3.90 -17.71
C ILE A 113 0.88 -5.16 -17.08
N GLY A 114 2.05 -5.04 -16.45
CA GLY A 114 2.64 -6.06 -15.59
C GLY A 114 2.20 -5.90 -14.14
N ILE A 115 2.00 -7.01 -13.45
CA ILE A 115 1.75 -7.02 -11.99
C ILE A 115 2.78 -7.97 -11.36
N ILE A 116 3.55 -7.49 -10.41
CA ILE A 116 4.38 -8.34 -9.56
C ILE A 116 3.86 -8.34 -8.13
N GLY A 117 3.93 -9.49 -7.44
CA GLY A 117 3.38 -9.63 -6.09
C GLY A 117 3.78 -10.94 -5.42
N THR A 118 3.18 -11.22 -4.27
CA THR A 118 3.27 -12.54 -3.63
C THR A 118 2.42 -13.57 -4.38
N HIS A 119 2.66 -14.86 -4.15
CA HIS A 119 1.84 -15.93 -4.74
C HIS A 119 0.34 -15.72 -4.46
N ALA A 120 -0.06 -15.39 -3.24
CA ALA A 120 -1.48 -15.19 -2.91
C ALA A 120 -2.08 -13.98 -3.64
N THR A 121 -1.36 -12.85 -3.72
CA THR A 121 -1.79 -11.67 -4.47
C THR A 121 -1.99 -12.00 -5.96
N ILE A 122 -1.04 -12.68 -6.57
CA ILE A 122 -1.11 -13.04 -8.00
C ILE A 122 -2.23 -14.06 -8.25
N ASN A 123 -2.31 -15.12 -7.45
CA ASN A 123 -3.33 -16.16 -7.60
C ASN A 123 -4.75 -15.65 -7.37
N SER A 124 -4.94 -14.58 -6.58
CA SER A 124 -6.25 -13.95 -6.37
C SER A 124 -6.83 -13.33 -7.64
N ASN A 125 -6.00 -12.99 -8.62
CA ASN A 125 -6.35 -12.22 -9.81
C ASN A 125 -7.04 -10.86 -9.54
N ALA A 126 -6.95 -10.32 -8.30
CA ALA A 126 -7.67 -9.11 -7.92
C ALA A 126 -7.29 -7.90 -8.78
N TYR A 127 -6.00 -7.66 -9.01
CA TYR A 127 -5.55 -6.60 -9.92
C TYR A 127 -6.11 -6.76 -11.34
N ALA A 128 -6.01 -7.96 -11.91
CA ALA A 128 -6.48 -8.21 -13.29
C ALA A 128 -8.01 -8.00 -13.39
N ARG A 129 -8.78 -8.46 -12.41
CA ARG A 129 -10.24 -8.24 -12.40
C ARG A 129 -10.59 -6.75 -12.38
N ILE A 130 -9.94 -5.95 -11.52
CA ILE A 130 -10.19 -4.51 -11.44
C ILE A 130 -9.75 -3.80 -12.72
N ILE A 131 -8.56 -4.09 -13.24
CA ILE A 131 -8.06 -3.52 -14.50
C ILE A 131 -9.04 -3.81 -15.64
N HIS A 132 -9.52 -5.05 -15.79
CA HIS A 132 -10.47 -5.40 -16.85
C HIS A 132 -11.87 -4.80 -16.62
N SER A 133 -12.28 -4.52 -15.38
CA SER A 133 -13.52 -3.79 -15.11
C SER A 133 -13.43 -2.30 -15.49
N LEU A 134 -12.23 -1.71 -15.40
CA LEU A 134 -11.97 -0.33 -15.81
C LEU A 134 -11.80 -0.21 -17.34
N ASP A 135 -11.05 -1.13 -17.95
CA ASP A 135 -10.89 -1.24 -19.40
C ASP A 135 -10.67 -2.69 -19.82
N PRO A 136 -11.67 -3.33 -20.45
CA PRO A 136 -11.58 -4.72 -20.94
C PRO A 136 -10.52 -4.98 -22.01
N GLN A 137 -9.98 -3.93 -22.66
CA GLN A 137 -8.96 -4.07 -23.71
C GLN A 137 -7.54 -4.22 -23.15
N MET A 138 -7.33 -3.95 -21.87
CA MET A 138 -6.03 -4.05 -21.23
C MET A 138 -5.51 -5.49 -21.22
N LYS A 139 -4.22 -5.65 -21.46
CA LYS A 139 -3.52 -6.95 -21.37
C LYS A 139 -2.72 -6.99 -20.07
N VAL A 140 -3.13 -7.86 -19.17
CA VAL A 140 -2.51 -7.97 -17.84
C VAL A 140 -1.62 -9.21 -17.77
N PHE A 141 -0.38 -9.01 -17.32
CA PHE A 141 0.64 -10.05 -17.15
C PHE A 141 1.05 -10.10 -15.68
N SER A 142 0.75 -11.18 -14.98
CA SER A 142 0.96 -11.31 -13.52
C SER A 142 2.08 -12.30 -13.24
N LEU A 143 2.98 -11.94 -12.32
CA LEU A 143 4.14 -12.75 -11.94
C LEU A 143 4.37 -12.71 -10.42
N ALA A 144 4.50 -13.86 -9.79
CA ALA A 144 4.92 -13.94 -8.40
C ALA A 144 6.44 -13.79 -8.26
N CYS A 145 6.88 -12.86 -7.39
CA CYS A 145 8.29 -12.58 -7.12
C CYS A 145 8.61 -12.75 -5.62
N PRO A 146 8.46 -13.95 -5.03
CA PRO A 146 8.52 -14.14 -3.58
C PRO A 146 9.87 -13.79 -2.96
N LEU A 147 10.99 -13.91 -3.68
CA LEU A 147 12.33 -13.59 -3.15
C LEU A 147 12.54 -12.09 -2.93
N PHE A 148 11.75 -11.21 -3.54
CA PHE A 148 11.88 -9.77 -3.30
C PHE A 148 11.57 -9.37 -1.85
N VAL A 149 10.71 -10.13 -1.17
CA VAL A 149 10.36 -9.88 0.23
C VAL A 149 11.59 -10.04 1.15
N PRO A 150 12.25 -11.23 1.25
CA PRO A 150 13.44 -11.38 2.09
C PRO A 150 14.60 -10.47 1.66
N LEU A 151 14.77 -10.19 0.37
CA LEU A 151 15.81 -9.25 -0.07
C LEU A 151 15.60 -7.84 0.50
N ALA A 152 14.35 -7.36 0.54
CA ALA A 152 14.01 -6.07 1.12
C ALA A 152 14.24 -6.07 2.65
N GLU A 153 13.78 -7.10 3.35
CA GLU A 153 13.90 -7.20 4.81
C GLU A 153 15.36 -7.30 5.27
N GLU A 154 16.18 -8.09 4.57
CA GLU A 154 17.60 -8.25 4.90
C GLU A 154 18.49 -7.11 4.39
N GLY A 155 17.90 -6.10 3.73
CA GLY A 155 18.64 -4.93 3.24
C GLY A 155 19.48 -5.18 1.99
N TYR A 156 19.16 -6.20 1.24
CA TYR A 156 19.79 -6.48 -0.07
C TYR A 156 19.16 -5.61 -1.17
N ILE A 157 18.93 -4.33 -0.87
CA ILE A 157 18.17 -3.43 -1.73
C ILE A 157 18.94 -2.93 -2.96
N ASP A 158 20.28 -3.01 -2.96
CA ASP A 158 21.15 -2.58 -4.07
C ASP A 158 22.40 -3.48 -4.18
N LYS A 159 22.19 -4.80 -4.16
CA LYS A 159 23.26 -5.80 -4.28
C LYS A 159 23.18 -6.49 -5.65
N GLU A 160 24.34 -6.92 -6.17
CA GLU A 160 24.38 -7.66 -7.46
C GLU A 160 23.44 -8.88 -7.46
N ALA A 161 23.36 -9.62 -6.34
CA ALA A 161 22.44 -10.73 -6.20
C ALA A 161 20.97 -10.30 -6.45
N THR A 162 20.57 -9.11 -5.99
CA THR A 162 19.23 -8.58 -6.19
C THR A 162 18.98 -8.23 -7.66
N TYR A 163 19.97 -7.67 -8.35
CA TYR A 163 19.87 -7.43 -9.79
C TYR A 163 19.75 -8.73 -10.60
N LEU A 164 20.49 -9.77 -10.24
CA LEU A 164 20.41 -11.07 -10.92
C LEU A 164 19.02 -11.68 -10.73
N ILE A 165 18.50 -11.70 -9.51
CA ILE A 165 17.15 -12.20 -9.21
C ILE A 165 16.07 -11.36 -9.92
N ALA A 166 16.23 -10.03 -9.93
CA ALA A 166 15.29 -9.16 -10.63
C ALA A 166 15.29 -9.40 -12.14
N ARG A 167 16.45 -9.60 -12.76
CA ARG A 167 16.55 -9.94 -14.19
C ARG A 167 15.87 -11.27 -14.49
N ASP A 168 16.12 -12.29 -13.69
CA ASP A 168 15.51 -13.61 -13.86
C ASP A 168 13.98 -13.53 -13.79
N TYR A 169 13.44 -12.89 -12.76
CA TYR A 169 12.00 -12.70 -12.63
C TYR A 169 11.40 -11.87 -13.76
N LEU A 170 12.01 -10.72 -14.06
CA LEU A 170 11.38 -9.71 -14.91
C LEU A 170 11.61 -9.92 -16.41
N GLN A 171 12.39 -10.93 -16.82
CA GLN A 171 12.62 -11.24 -18.23
C GLN A 171 11.30 -11.44 -18.99
N THR A 172 10.36 -12.17 -18.41
CA THR A 172 9.05 -12.41 -19.03
C THR A 172 8.25 -11.12 -19.25
N MET A 173 8.41 -10.12 -18.39
CA MET A 173 7.76 -8.80 -18.54
C MET A 173 8.35 -8.01 -19.70
N HIS A 174 9.67 -8.12 -19.94
CA HIS A 174 10.32 -7.59 -21.14
C HIS A 174 9.78 -8.23 -22.41
N ASP A 175 9.68 -9.57 -22.44
CA ASP A 175 9.26 -10.34 -23.62
C ASP A 175 7.84 -9.95 -24.05
N VAL A 176 6.97 -9.71 -23.09
CA VAL A 176 5.59 -9.26 -23.35
C VAL A 176 5.44 -7.75 -23.52
N LYS A 177 6.55 -6.98 -23.49
CA LYS A 177 6.62 -5.54 -23.80
C LYS A 177 5.63 -4.69 -22.99
N ILE A 178 5.54 -4.91 -21.68
CA ILE A 178 4.78 -4.01 -20.81
C ILE A 178 5.38 -2.61 -20.84
N ASP A 179 4.56 -1.58 -20.61
CA ASP A 179 5.01 -0.21 -20.37
C ASP A 179 4.66 0.31 -18.96
N THR A 180 3.94 -0.48 -18.21
CA THR A 180 3.53 -0.16 -16.84
C THR A 180 3.65 -1.40 -15.97
N LEU A 181 4.24 -1.28 -14.78
CA LEU A 181 4.47 -2.37 -13.84
C LEU A 181 3.99 -1.98 -12.45
N VAL A 182 3.00 -2.71 -11.93
CA VAL A 182 2.48 -2.50 -10.56
C VAL A 182 3.34 -3.27 -9.55
N LEU A 183 3.80 -2.58 -8.53
CA LEU A 183 4.48 -3.14 -7.37
C LEU A 183 3.43 -3.65 -6.36
N GLY A 184 2.93 -4.85 -6.58
CA GLY A 184 1.83 -5.47 -5.83
C GLY A 184 2.28 -6.15 -4.53
N CYS A 185 3.23 -5.56 -3.82
CA CYS A 185 3.65 -5.94 -2.47
C CYS A 185 4.29 -4.74 -1.78
N THR A 186 4.00 -4.56 -0.49
CA THR A 186 4.50 -3.46 0.34
C THR A 186 6.03 -3.44 0.49
N HIS A 187 6.72 -4.53 0.23
CA HIS A 187 8.18 -4.63 0.27
C HIS A 187 8.85 -4.11 -1.00
N TYR A 188 8.16 -4.19 -2.14
CA TYR A 188 8.78 -3.92 -3.46
C TYR A 188 9.15 -2.47 -3.70
N PRO A 189 8.52 -1.44 -3.08
CA PRO A 189 9.00 -0.07 -3.16
C PRO A 189 10.46 0.13 -2.73
N LEU A 190 10.98 -0.67 -1.79
CA LEU A 190 12.39 -0.64 -1.39
C LEU A 190 13.33 -1.11 -2.51
N LEU A 191 12.84 -1.94 -3.43
CA LEU A 191 13.59 -2.44 -4.59
C LEU A 191 13.31 -1.63 -5.85
N LYS A 192 12.56 -0.51 -5.77
CA LYS A 192 12.12 0.31 -6.90
C LYS A 192 13.29 0.71 -7.82
N HIS A 193 14.46 1.04 -7.23
CA HIS A 193 15.66 1.39 -7.98
C HIS A 193 16.17 0.21 -8.84
N VAL A 194 16.28 -0.99 -8.24
CA VAL A 194 16.73 -2.20 -8.94
C VAL A 194 15.72 -2.60 -10.03
N ILE A 195 14.42 -2.62 -9.69
CA ILE A 195 13.34 -2.96 -10.62
C ILE A 195 13.34 -1.98 -11.81
N SER A 196 13.45 -0.67 -11.54
CA SER A 196 13.52 0.36 -12.58
C SER A 196 14.71 0.16 -13.52
N LYS A 197 15.91 -0.09 -12.95
CA LYS A 197 17.11 -0.36 -13.74
C LYS A 197 16.96 -1.61 -14.64
N VAL A 198 16.33 -2.66 -14.12
CA VAL A 198 16.12 -3.91 -14.88
C VAL A 198 15.07 -3.71 -15.97
N MET A 199 13.96 -3.01 -15.67
CA MET A 199 12.87 -2.80 -16.63
C MET A 199 13.16 -1.70 -17.65
N GLY A 200 14.07 -0.77 -17.32
CA GLY A 200 14.44 0.38 -18.16
C GLY A 200 13.42 1.52 -18.13
N ASP A 201 13.84 2.67 -18.64
CA ASP A 201 13.14 3.97 -18.52
C ASP A 201 11.77 4.04 -19.24
N LYS A 202 11.48 3.06 -20.09
CA LYS A 202 10.21 3.01 -20.85
C LYS A 202 9.06 2.39 -20.03
N VAL A 203 9.35 1.77 -18.88
CA VAL A 203 8.38 1.13 -18.02
C VAL A 203 8.09 2.01 -16.82
N THR A 204 6.84 2.44 -16.68
CA THR A 204 6.37 3.21 -15.51
C THR A 204 6.10 2.25 -14.35
N LEU A 205 6.73 2.48 -13.20
CA LEU A 205 6.46 1.72 -11.99
C LEU A 205 5.33 2.37 -11.20
N ILE A 206 4.31 1.59 -10.86
CA ILE A 206 3.19 2.01 -10.00
C ILE A 206 3.44 1.48 -8.58
N ASP A 207 3.61 2.40 -7.65
CA ASP A 207 3.69 2.12 -6.22
C ASP A 207 2.28 2.15 -5.64
N SER A 208 1.73 0.98 -5.31
CA SER A 208 0.36 0.87 -4.79
C SER A 208 0.17 1.64 -3.47
N GLY A 209 1.21 1.78 -2.65
CA GLY A 209 1.16 2.55 -1.40
C GLY A 209 1.02 4.06 -1.64
N GLU A 210 1.80 4.59 -2.59
CA GLU A 210 1.70 6.00 -3.01
C GLU A 210 0.30 6.33 -3.53
N GLU A 211 -0.25 5.49 -4.42
CA GLU A 211 -1.59 5.71 -4.97
C GLU A 211 -2.68 5.56 -3.89
N THR A 212 -2.50 4.66 -2.93
CA THR A 212 -3.43 4.49 -1.81
C THR A 212 -3.46 5.71 -0.89
N ALA A 213 -2.32 6.33 -0.62
CA ALA A 213 -2.27 7.56 0.18
C ALA A 213 -3.02 8.72 -0.51
N LYS A 214 -2.94 8.84 -1.84
CA LYS A 214 -3.73 9.82 -2.63
C LYS A 214 -5.24 9.56 -2.51
N VAL A 215 -5.66 8.32 -2.62
CA VAL A 215 -7.07 7.94 -2.47
C VAL A 215 -7.54 8.18 -1.03
N ALA A 216 -6.74 7.88 -0.01
CA ALA A 216 -7.08 8.16 1.38
C ALA A 216 -7.31 9.65 1.63
N LEU A 217 -6.41 10.53 1.13
CA LEU A 217 -6.58 11.98 1.20
C LEU A 217 -7.91 12.42 0.56
N TRP A 218 -8.20 11.94 -0.63
CA TRP A 218 -9.44 12.27 -1.33
C TRP A 218 -10.69 11.79 -0.56
N ARG A 219 -10.72 10.54 -0.10
CA ARG A 219 -11.85 9.96 0.66
C ARG A 219 -12.11 10.71 1.96
N LEU A 220 -11.07 11.00 2.73
CA LEU A 220 -11.18 11.77 3.97
C LEU A 220 -11.69 13.20 3.73
N SER A 221 -11.29 13.82 2.63
CA SER A 221 -11.79 15.14 2.22
C SER A 221 -13.26 15.11 1.86
N GLU A 222 -13.69 14.18 0.99
CA GLU A 222 -15.09 14.03 0.55
C GLU A 222 -16.05 13.69 1.69
N SER A 223 -15.60 12.85 2.63
CA SER A 223 -16.38 12.47 3.82
C SER A 223 -16.39 13.52 4.92
N GLY A 224 -15.62 14.62 4.77
CA GLY A 224 -15.48 15.65 5.81
C GLY A 224 -14.76 15.15 7.08
N LEU A 225 -13.98 14.07 6.97
CA LEU A 225 -13.24 13.47 8.07
C LEU A 225 -11.75 13.90 8.11
N LEU A 226 -11.30 14.72 7.17
CA LEU A 226 -9.94 15.25 7.18
C LEU A 226 -9.70 16.07 8.44
N ASN A 227 -8.50 15.92 9.06
CA ASN A 227 -8.15 16.69 10.25
C ASN A 227 -8.19 18.20 9.93
N PRO A 228 -8.88 19.03 10.73
CA PRO A 228 -9.03 20.46 10.44
C PRO A 228 -7.70 21.22 10.41
N ASN A 229 -6.66 20.70 11.07
CA ASN A 229 -5.31 21.27 11.05
C ASN A 229 -4.54 20.96 9.73
N ALA A 230 -5.06 20.08 8.90
CA ALA A 230 -4.43 19.70 7.63
C ALA A 230 -4.40 20.85 6.59
N GLY A 231 -5.04 21.99 6.89
CA GLY A 231 -5.22 23.07 5.91
C GLY A 231 -6.25 22.68 4.83
N ALA A 232 -6.51 23.58 3.90
CA ALA A 232 -7.33 23.22 2.75
C ALA A 232 -6.58 22.17 1.92
N PRO A 233 -7.26 21.09 1.46
CA PRO A 233 -6.66 20.16 0.54
C PRO A 233 -6.12 20.93 -0.67
N PRO A 234 -4.99 20.51 -1.27
CA PRO A 234 -4.45 21.18 -2.46
C PRO A 234 -5.56 21.34 -3.51
N LEU A 235 -5.64 22.51 -4.12
CA LEU A 235 -6.59 22.79 -5.20
C LEU A 235 -6.46 21.69 -6.26
N GLY A 236 -7.49 20.88 -6.45
CA GLY A 236 -7.50 19.74 -7.38
C GLY A 236 -7.91 18.40 -6.73
N VAL A 237 -8.18 18.35 -5.43
CA VAL A 237 -8.69 17.14 -4.72
C VAL A 237 -10.21 16.99 -4.85
N GLY A 238 -10.87 17.73 -5.75
CA GLY A 238 -12.26 17.47 -6.11
C GLY A 238 -12.38 16.25 -7.04
N SER A 239 -13.48 15.52 -6.95
CA SER A 239 -13.81 14.48 -7.94
C SER A 239 -13.94 15.10 -9.33
N ASP A 240 -13.47 14.41 -10.38
CA ASP A 240 -13.93 14.68 -11.75
C ASP A 240 -15.43 14.36 -11.86
N ALA A 241 -16.04 14.69 -12.99
CA ALA A 241 -17.46 14.42 -13.24
C ALA A 241 -17.87 12.93 -13.11
N THR A 242 -16.93 12.03 -12.90
CA THR A 242 -17.11 10.58 -12.73
C THR A 242 -16.92 10.10 -11.28
N GLY A 243 -16.67 11.02 -10.33
CA GLY A 243 -16.43 10.70 -8.92
C GLY A 243 -15.07 10.07 -8.65
N LYS A 244 -14.09 10.24 -9.54
CA LYS A 244 -12.73 9.72 -9.41
C LYS A 244 -11.79 10.75 -8.76
N PRO A 245 -10.73 10.29 -8.06
CA PRO A 245 -9.70 11.19 -7.55
C PRO A 245 -9.00 11.95 -8.70
N PRO A 246 -8.57 13.20 -8.49
CA PRO A 246 -7.96 14.02 -9.53
C PRO A 246 -6.63 13.42 -10.02
N GLN A 247 -6.41 13.51 -11.33
CA GLN A 247 -5.22 12.96 -12.01
C GLN A 247 -3.96 13.83 -11.85
N GLN A 248 -4.05 15.04 -11.27
CA GLN A 248 -2.93 15.97 -11.16
C GLN A 248 -2.18 15.79 -9.82
N ALA A 249 -0.88 16.07 -9.85
CA ALA A 249 -0.02 16.03 -8.68
C ALA A 249 -0.63 16.81 -7.52
N VAL A 250 -0.95 16.09 -6.45
CA VAL A 250 -1.40 16.67 -5.19
C VAL A 250 -0.22 17.44 -4.62
N GLY A 251 -0.30 18.76 -4.53
CA GLY A 251 0.71 19.55 -3.81
C GLY A 251 0.75 19.11 -2.35
N HIS A 252 1.93 19.15 -1.73
CA HIS A 252 2.03 18.83 -0.31
C HIS A 252 1.17 19.82 0.50
N PRO A 253 0.31 19.33 1.42
CA PRO A 253 -0.44 20.20 2.30
C PRO A 253 0.55 21.03 3.16
N THR A 254 0.32 22.35 3.24
CA THR A 254 1.13 23.23 4.07
C THR A 254 0.69 23.09 5.53
N HIS A 255 1.60 22.68 6.39
CA HIS A 255 1.40 22.63 7.83
C HIS A 255 1.09 24.04 8.37
N LYS A 256 -0.13 24.27 8.84
CA LYS A 256 -0.47 25.48 9.62
C LYS A 256 -0.34 25.12 11.09
N GLY A 257 0.78 25.50 11.70
CA GLY A 257 1.11 25.45 13.13
C GLY A 257 0.05 24.87 14.07
N GLY A 258 0.05 23.55 14.23
CA GLY A 258 -0.66 22.75 15.22
C GLY A 258 0.32 21.79 15.87
N ASP A 259 -0.10 21.05 16.86
CA ASP A 259 0.70 19.96 17.43
C ASP A 259 1.05 18.96 16.33
N ALA A 260 2.27 18.43 16.36
CA ALA A 260 2.70 17.38 15.43
C ALA A 260 1.80 16.17 15.57
N ALA A 261 1.47 15.52 14.43
CA ALA A 261 0.66 14.30 14.44
C ALA A 261 1.31 13.21 15.30
N GLU A 262 0.50 12.48 16.06
CA GLU A 262 0.96 11.35 16.88
C GLU A 262 0.83 10.05 16.10
N HIS A 263 1.94 9.30 15.96
CA HIS A 263 1.93 7.99 15.33
C HIS A 263 2.20 6.90 16.35
N LYS A 264 1.26 5.93 16.46
CA LYS A 264 1.36 4.79 17.38
C LYS A 264 1.60 3.51 16.58
N PHE A 265 2.62 2.76 16.97
CA PHE A 265 3.01 1.52 16.31
C PHE A 265 2.78 0.34 17.24
N PHE A 266 1.98 -0.60 16.78
CA PHE A 266 1.67 -1.85 17.47
C PHE A 266 2.09 -3.05 16.62
N VAL A 267 2.58 -4.10 17.29
CA VAL A 267 2.98 -5.35 16.64
C VAL A 267 2.49 -6.55 17.44
N SER A 268 2.17 -7.63 16.76
CA SER A 268 1.70 -8.86 17.41
C SER A 268 2.83 -9.71 18.00
N ASP A 269 4.11 -9.45 17.68
CA ASP A 269 5.28 -10.16 18.22
C ASP A 269 6.58 -9.35 18.04
N VAL A 270 7.63 -9.74 18.77
CA VAL A 270 9.06 -9.32 18.69
C VAL A 270 9.28 -7.87 18.22
N PRO A 271 8.99 -6.85 19.06
CA PRO A 271 9.13 -5.43 18.71
C PRO A 271 10.55 -5.04 18.27
N GLU A 272 11.58 -5.68 18.84
CA GLU A 272 12.99 -5.39 18.55
C GLU A 272 13.34 -5.72 17.10
N LYS A 273 12.89 -6.87 16.58
CA LYS A 273 13.10 -7.24 15.18
C LYS A 273 12.36 -6.28 14.24
N PHE A 274 11.13 -5.91 14.59
CA PHE A 274 10.38 -4.92 13.83
C PHE A 274 11.11 -3.59 13.79
N SER A 275 11.60 -3.09 14.92
CA SER A 275 12.33 -1.80 15.01
C SER A 275 13.57 -1.78 14.12
N GLN A 276 14.35 -2.87 14.08
CA GLN A 276 15.54 -2.96 13.25
C GLN A 276 15.25 -2.80 11.75
N VAL A 277 14.12 -3.32 11.30
CA VAL A 277 13.72 -3.29 9.89
C VAL A 277 12.88 -2.04 9.57
N ALA A 278 12.08 -1.56 10.53
CA ALA A 278 11.12 -0.46 10.36
C ALA A 278 11.76 0.82 9.80
N THR A 279 12.93 1.20 10.31
CA THR A 279 13.67 2.39 9.83
C THR A 279 13.92 2.35 8.32
N ARG A 280 14.21 1.16 7.77
CA ARG A 280 14.43 1.00 6.32
C ARG A 280 13.15 1.21 5.51
N PHE A 281 12.02 0.77 6.03
CA PHE A 281 10.72 0.86 5.35
C PHE A 281 10.09 2.23 5.49
N LEU A 282 10.14 2.80 6.69
CA LEU A 282 9.55 4.10 6.97
C LEU A 282 10.43 5.25 6.48
N GLY A 283 11.75 5.08 6.52
CA GLY A 283 12.74 6.12 6.22
C GLY A 283 13.16 6.95 7.43
N GLU A 284 12.57 6.69 8.60
CA GLU A 284 12.89 7.33 9.88
C GLU A 284 12.80 6.33 11.03
N THR A 285 13.39 6.67 12.17
CA THR A 285 13.43 5.79 13.35
C THR A 285 12.06 5.73 14.03
N VAL A 286 11.60 4.53 14.34
CA VAL A 286 10.40 4.31 15.17
C VAL A 286 10.84 4.19 16.62
N GLU A 287 10.57 5.22 17.44
CA GLU A 287 11.05 5.28 18.82
C GLU A 287 10.26 4.37 19.77
N LYS A 288 8.95 4.24 19.56
CA LYS A 288 8.07 3.50 20.45
C LYS A 288 7.20 2.51 19.70
N ILE A 289 7.43 1.23 19.96
CA ILE A 289 6.65 0.12 19.42
C ILE A 289 6.06 -0.66 20.59
N THR A 290 4.76 -0.91 20.55
CA THR A 290 4.04 -1.63 21.60
C THR A 290 3.68 -3.03 21.07
N ARG A 291 4.06 -4.07 21.80
CA ARG A 291 3.60 -5.44 21.55
C ARG A 291 2.20 -5.64 22.15
N VAL A 292 1.32 -6.28 21.40
CA VAL A 292 -0.07 -6.58 21.80
C VAL A 292 -0.41 -8.05 21.59
#